data_12ac3f4648aa6cff0d89f0b766520e48
#
_entry.id   12ac3f4648aa6cff0d89f0b766520e48
#
_cell.length_a   1.000
_cell.length_b   1.000
_cell.length_c   1.000
_cell.angle_alpha   90.00
_cell.angle_beta   90.00
_cell.angle_gamma   90.00
#
_symmetry.space_group_name_H-M   'P 1'
#
loop_
_entity.id
_entity.type
_entity.pdbx_description
1 polymer ?
#
loop_
_entity_poly.entity_id
_entity_poly.type
_entity_poly.pdbx_seq_one_letter_code
_entity_poly.pdbx_strand_id
1 'polypeptide(L)'
;MKRNLLLIGVLLFCNQCFSWDLSGIAGSRSNAMGNFSVALHDFWSVQNDPAGMADFRTISLGFSYENRFFMKELSYYNGAFVLPVNFGTFGLSFSRFGFENYNENKFGLAFARAFSPYLKMGLKLDYLLFNFNDDYEKKKAATFELGLQSDITDNLCIGVYIFNPHHAKLKTLHNIRLPVVFRFGLSYKVTKDFLACTEAEYNSDKSLDYRFGLEYNTLKEFYIRVGVHTNPATASFGVGYTLHRVIIDVSASMDQHTGVSFQSSLIFKIKEPNL
;
A
#
# COMPACT_ATOMS: atom_id res chain seq x y z
N MET A 1 -14.38 -14.71 47.13
CA MET A 1 -14.52 -15.54 45.92
C MET A 1 -15.01 -14.75 44.69
N LYS A 2 -16.01 -13.88 44.77
CA LYS A 2 -16.52 -13.15 43.56
C LYS A 2 -15.53 -12.20 42.89
N ARG A 3 -14.59 -11.60 43.63
CA ARG A 3 -13.59 -10.64 43.08
C ARG A 3 -12.49 -11.32 42.27
N ASN A 4 -12.16 -12.57 42.56
CA ASN A 4 -11.15 -13.34 41.81
C ASN A 4 -11.72 -13.96 40.52
N LEU A 5 -13.07 -14.16 40.44
CA LEU A 5 -13.74 -14.63 39.24
C LEU A 5 -13.76 -13.52 38.14
N LEU A 6 -13.88 -12.24 38.56
CA LEU A 6 -13.86 -11.09 37.64
C LEU A 6 -12.48 -10.88 37.01
N LEU A 7 -11.40 -11.11 37.75
CA LEU A 7 -10.02 -11.04 37.27
C LEU A 7 -9.69 -12.17 36.28
N ILE A 8 -10.23 -13.38 36.50
CA ILE A 8 -10.08 -14.49 35.57
C ILE A 8 -10.88 -14.25 34.27
N GLY A 9 -12.06 -13.62 34.35
CA GLY A 9 -12.86 -13.24 33.19
C GLY A 9 -12.16 -12.22 32.29
N VAL A 10 -11.43 -11.27 32.86
CA VAL A 10 -10.69 -10.25 32.09
C VAL A 10 -9.43 -10.84 31.41
N LEU A 11 -8.79 -11.84 32.02
CA LEU A 11 -7.62 -12.51 31.43
C LEU A 11 -7.98 -13.45 30.27
N LEU A 12 -9.23 -13.94 30.18
CA LEU A 12 -9.67 -14.81 29.09
C LEU A 12 -10.11 -14.04 27.84
N PHE A 13 -10.23 -12.71 27.88
CA PHE A 13 -10.54 -11.86 26.75
C PHE A 13 -9.31 -11.24 26.07
N CYS A 14 -8.10 -11.69 26.41
CA CYS A 14 -6.92 -11.34 25.65
C CYS A 14 -6.93 -12.15 24.33
N ASN A 15 -7.83 -11.79 23.40
CA ASN A 15 -7.71 -12.21 22.04
C ASN A 15 -6.35 -11.69 21.55
N GLN A 16 -5.48 -12.60 21.14
CA GLN A 16 -4.21 -12.24 20.53
C GLN A 16 -4.54 -11.51 19.22
N CYS A 17 -4.57 -10.19 19.26
CA CYS A 17 -4.61 -9.37 18.08
C CYS A 17 -3.27 -9.53 17.36
N PHE A 18 -3.16 -10.54 16.52
CA PHE A 18 -2.13 -10.60 15.50
C PHE A 18 -2.49 -9.56 14.44
N SER A 19 -1.92 -8.39 14.53
CA SER A 19 -2.08 -7.36 13.51
C SER A 19 -1.04 -7.59 12.41
N TRP A 20 -1.49 -7.96 11.25
CA TRP A 20 -0.69 -8.03 10.04
C TRP A 20 -0.47 -6.63 9.47
N ASP A 21 0.78 -6.33 9.15
CA ASP A 21 1.11 -5.00 8.62
C ASP A 21 1.62 -5.00 7.17
N LEU A 22 1.86 -6.16 6.57
CA LEU A 22 2.27 -6.26 5.15
C LEU A 22 1.20 -5.81 4.13
N SER A 23 0.02 -5.41 4.57
CA SER A 23 -0.98 -4.70 3.76
C SER A 23 -0.76 -3.19 3.70
N GLY A 24 0.35 -2.70 4.28
CA GLY A 24 0.72 -1.28 4.29
C GLY A 24 0.82 -0.69 2.88
N ILE A 25 0.41 0.56 2.76
CA ILE A 25 0.46 1.31 1.50
C ILE A 25 1.87 1.85 1.29
N ALA A 26 2.44 1.56 0.12
CA ALA A 26 3.76 2.05 -0.25
C ALA A 26 3.70 3.43 -0.91
N GLY A 27 4.71 4.25 -0.62
CA GLY A 27 4.89 5.56 -1.24
C GLY A 27 4.24 6.72 -0.51
N SER A 28 5.02 7.77 -0.29
CA SER A 28 4.59 8.96 0.46
C SER A 28 3.46 9.72 -0.23
N ARG A 29 3.30 9.60 -1.56
CA ARG A 29 2.16 10.16 -2.28
C ARG A 29 0.84 9.61 -1.75
N SER A 30 0.71 8.29 -1.71
CA SER A 30 -0.51 7.62 -1.22
C SER A 30 -0.75 7.90 0.26
N ASN A 31 0.32 7.85 1.09
CA ASN A 31 0.23 8.15 2.52
C ASN A 31 -0.28 9.59 2.75
N ALA A 32 0.25 10.59 2.04
CA ALA A 32 -0.16 11.98 2.13
C ALA A 32 -1.64 12.19 1.76
N MET A 33 -2.21 11.31 0.92
CA MET A 33 -3.61 11.33 0.51
C MET A 33 -4.50 10.39 1.35
N GLY A 34 -4.18 10.19 2.64
CA GLY A 34 -4.96 9.36 3.55
C GLY A 34 -4.89 7.87 3.22
N ASN A 35 -3.73 7.38 2.76
CA ASN A 35 -3.52 5.99 2.30
C ASN A 35 -4.39 5.59 1.09
N PHE A 36 -4.85 6.55 0.30
CA PHE A 36 -5.51 6.27 -0.96
C PHE A 36 -4.54 5.60 -1.94
N SER A 37 -4.96 4.52 -2.58
CA SER A 37 -4.03 3.68 -3.34
C SER A 37 -4.60 3.09 -4.64
N VAL A 38 -5.87 2.78 -4.66
CA VAL A 38 -6.58 2.25 -5.83
C VAL A 38 -6.96 3.40 -6.77
N ALA A 39 -7.09 3.14 -8.08
CA ALA A 39 -7.37 4.18 -9.07
C ALA A 39 -6.31 5.29 -9.20
N LEU A 40 -5.05 4.98 -8.84
CA LEU A 40 -3.88 5.79 -9.15
C LEU A 40 -3.04 5.13 -10.26
N HIS A 41 -2.50 5.96 -11.15
CA HIS A 41 -1.56 5.54 -12.20
C HIS A 41 -0.17 6.06 -11.83
N ASP A 42 0.48 5.43 -10.85
CA ASP A 42 1.80 5.85 -10.41
C ASP A 42 2.76 4.69 -10.22
N PHE A 43 4.02 5.00 -9.91
CA PHE A 43 5.07 4.01 -9.70
C PHE A 43 4.74 3.01 -8.58
N TRP A 44 4.14 3.48 -7.47
CA TRP A 44 3.85 2.64 -6.32
C TRP A 44 2.65 1.71 -6.52
N SER A 45 1.95 1.85 -7.67
CA SER A 45 0.92 0.88 -8.06
C SER A 45 1.45 -0.55 -8.13
N VAL A 46 2.75 -0.75 -8.37
CA VAL A 46 3.39 -2.08 -8.30
C VAL A 46 3.19 -2.79 -6.96
N GLN A 47 3.01 -2.02 -5.87
CA GLN A 47 2.75 -2.57 -4.54
C GLN A 47 1.30 -2.40 -4.09
N ASN A 48 0.64 -1.32 -4.53
CA ASN A 48 -0.64 -0.90 -3.99
C ASN A 48 -1.84 -1.43 -4.79
N ASP A 49 -1.75 -1.39 -6.12
CA ASP A 49 -2.77 -1.88 -7.06
C ASP A 49 -2.11 -2.16 -8.41
N PRO A 50 -1.81 -3.42 -8.74
CA PRO A 50 -1.02 -3.74 -9.92
C PRO A 50 -1.64 -3.26 -11.24
N ALA A 51 -2.98 -3.01 -11.31
CA ALA A 51 -3.61 -2.49 -12.52
C ALA A 51 -3.11 -1.09 -12.92
N GLY A 52 -2.76 -0.26 -11.92
CA GLY A 52 -2.23 1.09 -12.16
C GLY A 52 -0.87 1.13 -12.85
N MET A 53 -0.16 0.00 -12.94
CA MET A 53 1.08 -0.09 -13.72
C MET A 53 0.86 -0.18 -15.24
N ALA A 54 -0.34 -0.50 -15.71
CA ALA A 54 -0.59 -0.83 -17.12
C ALA A 54 -0.21 0.30 -18.09
N ASP A 55 -0.30 1.56 -17.64
CA ASP A 55 0.05 2.74 -18.45
C ASP A 55 1.47 3.25 -18.20
N PHE A 56 2.23 2.58 -17.35
CA PHE A 56 3.60 3.00 -17.07
C PHE A 56 4.48 2.80 -18.30
N ARG A 57 5.22 3.85 -18.70
CA ARG A 57 6.04 3.85 -19.94
C ARG A 57 7.54 4.01 -19.67
N THR A 58 7.93 4.14 -18.42
CA THR A 58 9.32 4.46 -18.06
C THR A 58 9.90 3.37 -17.16
N ILE A 59 11.07 2.83 -17.53
CA ILE A 59 11.81 1.94 -16.63
C ILE A 59 12.18 2.75 -15.39
N SER A 60 11.75 2.27 -14.23
CA SER A 60 11.89 3.02 -12.99
C SER A 60 12.24 2.11 -11.82
N LEU A 61 13.01 2.67 -10.88
CA LEU A 61 13.38 2.07 -9.60
C LEU A 61 12.98 3.03 -8.50
N GLY A 62 12.43 2.52 -7.40
CA GLY A 62 12.05 3.38 -6.28
C GLY A 62 12.21 2.71 -4.94
N PHE A 63 12.38 3.56 -3.92
CA PHE A 63 12.48 3.19 -2.53
C PHE A 63 11.57 4.07 -1.68
N SER A 64 10.95 3.49 -0.66
CA SER A 64 10.28 4.27 0.38
C SER A 64 10.61 3.73 1.76
N TYR A 65 10.61 4.64 2.71
CA TYR A 65 10.85 4.40 4.11
C TYR A 65 9.77 5.08 4.92
N GLU A 66 9.13 4.33 5.82
CA GLU A 66 8.19 4.86 6.80
C GLU A 66 8.73 4.55 8.20
N ASN A 67 8.70 5.54 9.07
CA ASN A 67 8.95 5.39 10.49
C ASN A 67 7.67 5.71 11.24
N ARG A 68 7.07 4.68 11.85
CA ARG A 68 5.82 4.82 12.59
C ARG A 68 6.11 5.18 14.04
N PHE A 69 5.44 6.25 14.48
CA PHE A 69 5.45 6.70 15.87
C PHE A 69 6.85 6.96 16.45
N PHE A 70 7.83 7.28 15.59
CA PHE A 70 9.27 7.41 15.95
C PHE A 70 9.89 6.13 16.53
N MET A 71 9.27 4.98 16.30
CA MET A 71 9.77 3.68 16.78
C MET A 71 10.50 2.96 15.65
N LYS A 72 11.78 2.64 15.84
CA LYS A 72 12.58 1.92 14.83
C LYS A 72 12.06 0.51 14.56
N GLU A 73 11.45 -0.09 15.58
CA GLU A 73 10.86 -1.42 15.55
C GLU A 73 9.64 -1.50 14.64
N LEU A 74 8.99 -0.37 14.38
CA LEU A 74 7.83 -0.24 13.50
C LEU A 74 8.17 0.40 12.15
N SER A 75 9.43 0.29 11.73
CA SER A 75 9.87 0.80 10.45
C SER A 75 9.41 -0.09 9.29
N TYR A 76 9.03 0.54 8.19
CA TYR A 76 8.60 -0.11 6.96
C TYR A 76 9.48 0.34 5.80
N TYR A 77 10.06 -0.62 5.10
CA TYR A 77 10.94 -0.40 3.96
C TYR A 77 10.30 -0.99 2.71
N ASN A 78 10.28 -0.24 1.63
CA ASN A 78 9.80 -0.72 0.34
C ASN A 78 10.83 -0.44 -0.74
N GLY A 79 10.93 -1.38 -1.66
CA GLY A 79 11.69 -1.23 -2.90
C GLY A 79 10.88 -1.78 -4.05
N ALA A 80 10.96 -1.14 -5.20
CA ALA A 80 10.25 -1.58 -6.39
C ALA A 80 11.01 -1.27 -7.67
N PHE A 81 10.81 -2.11 -8.68
CA PHE A 81 11.31 -1.94 -10.03
C PHE A 81 10.18 -2.18 -11.03
N VAL A 82 10.02 -1.29 -11.99
CA VAL A 82 8.98 -1.36 -13.02
C VAL A 82 9.65 -1.38 -14.39
N LEU A 83 9.25 -2.37 -15.20
CA LEU A 83 9.76 -2.62 -16.55
C LEU A 83 8.60 -2.67 -17.55
N PRO A 84 8.29 -1.56 -18.24
CA PRO A 84 7.36 -1.57 -19.35
C PRO A 84 7.92 -2.35 -20.54
N VAL A 85 7.06 -3.11 -21.20
CA VAL A 85 7.33 -3.85 -22.44
C VAL A 85 6.15 -3.65 -23.41
N ASN A 86 6.30 -4.03 -24.70
CA ASN A 86 5.29 -3.78 -25.74
C ASN A 86 3.91 -4.34 -25.43
N PHE A 87 3.81 -5.43 -24.68
CA PHE A 87 2.54 -6.12 -24.40
C PHE A 87 2.01 -5.90 -22.98
N GLY A 88 2.71 -5.10 -22.15
CA GLY A 88 2.30 -4.80 -20.77
C GLY A 88 3.45 -4.29 -19.92
N THR A 89 3.29 -4.31 -18.62
CA THR A 89 4.30 -3.82 -17.67
C THR A 89 4.58 -4.88 -16.60
N PHE A 90 5.83 -5.25 -16.44
CA PHE A 90 6.29 -6.08 -15.33
C PHE A 90 6.70 -5.22 -14.13
N GLY A 91 6.49 -5.74 -12.94
CA GLY A 91 6.90 -5.11 -11.69
C GLY A 91 7.54 -6.12 -10.74
N LEU A 92 8.61 -5.72 -10.09
CA LEU A 92 9.17 -6.42 -8.94
C LEU A 92 8.99 -5.53 -7.71
N SER A 93 8.61 -6.12 -6.60
CA SER A 93 8.44 -5.39 -5.34
C SER A 93 9.03 -6.16 -4.17
N PHE A 94 9.54 -5.41 -3.21
CA PHE A 94 10.01 -5.89 -1.94
C PHE A 94 9.48 -4.98 -0.84
N SER A 95 8.99 -5.57 0.24
CA SER A 95 8.60 -4.86 1.45
C SER A 95 9.16 -5.58 2.67
N ARG A 96 9.62 -4.81 3.64
CA ARG A 96 10.04 -5.30 4.95
C ARG A 96 9.46 -4.43 6.04
N PHE A 97 8.81 -5.06 7.00
CA PHE A 97 8.31 -4.44 8.23
C PHE A 97 9.01 -5.06 9.43
N GLY A 98 9.27 -4.25 10.46
CA GLY A 98 9.75 -4.70 11.75
C GLY A 98 11.25 -4.57 11.94
N PHE A 99 11.78 -5.31 12.91
CA PHE A 99 13.15 -5.23 13.41
C PHE A 99 13.83 -6.61 13.45
N GLU A 100 14.99 -6.72 14.10
CA GLU A 100 15.80 -7.93 14.08
C GLU A 100 15.07 -9.15 14.66
N ASN A 101 14.37 -8.96 15.78
CA ASN A 101 13.68 -10.04 16.50
C ASN A 101 12.31 -10.40 15.92
N TYR A 102 11.70 -9.50 15.14
CA TYR A 102 10.46 -9.74 14.43
C TYR A 102 10.46 -9.00 13.12
N ASN A 103 10.41 -9.70 12.03
CA ASN A 103 10.25 -9.05 10.73
C ASN A 103 9.39 -9.86 9.75
N GLU A 104 8.67 -9.11 8.96
CA GLU A 104 7.84 -9.58 7.87
C GLU A 104 8.46 -9.10 6.56
N ASN A 105 8.64 -10.02 5.61
CA ASN A 105 9.15 -9.69 4.29
C ASN A 105 8.18 -10.16 3.23
N LYS A 106 7.90 -9.32 2.24
CA LYS A 106 7.04 -9.63 1.09
C LYS A 106 7.81 -9.37 -0.19
N PHE A 107 7.87 -10.38 -1.06
CA PHE A 107 8.42 -10.30 -2.40
C PHE A 107 7.28 -10.46 -3.40
N GLY A 108 7.14 -9.53 -4.32
CA GLY A 108 6.07 -9.52 -5.31
C GLY A 108 6.61 -9.51 -6.73
N LEU A 109 5.98 -10.30 -7.61
CA LEU A 109 6.14 -10.26 -9.05
C LEU A 109 4.79 -9.88 -9.67
N ALA A 110 4.73 -8.73 -10.31
CA ALA A 110 3.53 -8.18 -10.88
C ALA A 110 3.59 -8.14 -12.42
N PHE A 111 2.44 -8.27 -13.03
CA PHE A 111 2.22 -8.00 -14.46
C PHE A 111 0.91 -7.26 -14.63
N ALA A 112 0.93 -6.22 -15.45
CA ALA A 112 -0.25 -5.43 -15.79
C ALA A 112 -0.34 -5.17 -17.29
N ARG A 113 -1.58 -5.05 -17.78
CA ARG A 113 -1.86 -4.76 -19.17
C ARG A 113 -3.13 -3.93 -19.32
N ALA A 114 -3.10 -2.95 -20.22
CA ALA A 114 -4.29 -2.30 -20.72
C ALA A 114 -4.92 -3.16 -21.84
N PHE A 115 -6.15 -3.61 -21.64
CA PHE A 115 -6.92 -4.40 -22.61
C PHE A 115 -7.71 -3.51 -23.57
N SER A 116 -8.02 -2.32 -23.09
CA SER A 116 -8.60 -1.24 -23.90
C SER A 116 -8.18 0.11 -23.30
N PRO A 117 -8.44 1.25 -23.97
CA PRO A 117 -8.21 2.57 -23.37
C PRO A 117 -8.91 2.76 -22.02
N TYR A 118 -10.01 2.03 -21.80
CA TYR A 118 -10.85 2.15 -20.60
C TYR A 118 -10.66 1.03 -19.58
N LEU A 119 -9.93 -0.05 -19.90
CA LEU A 119 -9.84 -1.21 -19.00
C LEU A 119 -8.40 -1.68 -18.84
N LYS A 120 -7.93 -1.68 -17.60
CA LYS A 120 -6.62 -2.11 -17.18
C LYS A 120 -6.74 -3.19 -16.10
N MET A 121 -5.92 -4.21 -16.21
CA MET A 121 -5.88 -5.30 -15.26
C MET A 121 -4.45 -5.58 -14.83
N GLY A 122 -4.28 -5.98 -13.58
CA GLY A 122 -3.01 -6.38 -13.02
C GLY A 122 -3.13 -7.60 -12.12
N LEU A 123 -2.12 -8.43 -12.16
CA LEU A 123 -1.93 -9.57 -11.29
C LEU A 123 -0.59 -9.45 -10.61
N LYS A 124 -0.51 -9.72 -9.30
CA LYS A 124 0.75 -9.83 -8.56
C LYS A 124 0.78 -11.11 -7.75
N LEU A 125 1.90 -11.83 -7.83
CA LEU A 125 2.19 -13.01 -7.04
C LEU A 125 3.10 -12.60 -5.89
N ASP A 126 2.72 -12.91 -4.67
CA ASP A 126 3.46 -12.55 -3.47
C ASP A 126 3.98 -13.78 -2.74
N TYR A 127 5.23 -13.69 -2.32
CA TYR A 127 5.87 -14.63 -1.41
C TYR A 127 6.20 -13.92 -0.09
N LEU A 128 5.66 -14.45 0.98
CA LEU A 128 5.70 -13.87 2.32
C LEU A 128 6.61 -14.71 3.22
N LEU A 129 7.51 -14.03 3.93
CA LEU A 129 8.43 -14.62 4.90
C LEU A 129 8.27 -13.92 6.24
N PHE A 130 8.03 -14.70 7.28
CA PHE A 130 7.93 -14.25 8.66
C PHE A 130 9.07 -14.82 9.46
N ASN A 131 9.87 -13.96 10.06
CA ASN A 131 10.95 -14.34 10.96
C ASN A 131 10.58 -13.90 12.37
N PHE A 132 10.61 -14.85 13.30
CA PHE A 132 10.47 -14.61 14.73
C PHE A 132 11.81 -14.97 15.37
N ASN A 133 12.33 -14.11 16.26
CA ASN A 133 13.60 -14.40 16.97
C ASN A 133 13.39 -15.57 17.93
N ASP A 134 14.49 -16.35 18.12
CA ASP A 134 14.64 -17.50 18.98
C ASP A 134 13.83 -18.75 18.59
N ASP A 135 14.53 -19.71 17.99
CA ASP A 135 14.18 -21.15 17.78
C ASP A 135 12.81 -21.46 17.12
N TYR A 136 12.05 -20.44 16.72
CA TYR A 136 10.79 -20.63 16.01
C TYR A 136 11.01 -20.68 14.49
N GLU A 137 10.39 -21.66 13.86
CA GLU A 137 10.43 -21.90 12.41
C GLU A 137 10.09 -20.63 11.61
N LYS A 138 10.91 -20.31 10.63
CA LYS A 138 10.59 -19.32 9.59
C LYS A 138 9.29 -19.70 8.91
N LYS A 139 8.28 -18.83 8.99
CA LYS A 139 6.97 -19.12 8.40
C LYS A 139 6.88 -18.50 7.01
N LYS A 140 6.25 -19.22 6.11
CA LYS A 140 6.16 -18.85 4.69
C LYS A 140 4.72 -18.97 4.23
N ALA A 141 4.31 -18.06 3.36
CA ALA A 141 3.06 -18.15 2.63
C ALA A 141 3.25 -17.64 1.21
N ALA A 142 2.40 -18.08 0.31
CA ALA A 142 2.28 -17.52 -1.02
C ALA A 142 0.83 -17.08 -1.22
N THR A 143 0.64 -15.94 -1.86
CA THR A 143 -0.67 -15.40 -2.20
C THR A 143 -0.61 -14.64 -3.51
N PHE A 144 -1.74 -14.08 -3.93
CA PHE A 144 -1.78 -13.21 -5.09
C PHE A 144 -2.73 -12.03 -4.85
N GLU A 145 -2.51 -11.00 -5.65
CA GLU A 145 -3.29 -9.78 -5.69
C GLU A 145 -3.83 -9.56 -7.10
N LEU A 146 -5.04 -9.05 -7.19
CA LEU A 146 -5.66 -8.65 -8.44
C LEU A 146 -6.05 -7.18 -8.37
N GLY A 147 -5.78 -6.46 -9.44
CA GLY A 147 -6.21 -5.09 -9.64
C GLY A 147 -7.01 -4.96 -10.93
N LEU A 148 -7.99 -4.10 -10.91
CA LEU A 148 -8.78 -3.70 -12.08
C LEU A 148 -9.01 -2.20 -11.99
N GLN A 149 -8.67 -1.50 -13.06
CA GLN A 149 -8.94 -0.06 -13.19
C GLN A 149 -9.65 0.26 -14.49
N SER A 150 -10.53 1.24 -14.42
CA SER A 150 -11.28 1.72 -15.60
C SER A 150 -11.31 3.24 -15.64
N ASP A 151 -10.80 3.82 -16.70
CA ASP A 151 -10.97 5.24 -17.01
C ASP A 151 -12.33 5.45 -17.67
N ILE A 152 -13.34 5.77 -16.84
CA ILE A 152 -14.72 5.98 -17.30
C ILE A 152 -14.81 7.22 -18.20
N THR A 153 -14.02 8.24 -17.86
CA THR A 153 -13.83 9.46 -18.65
C THR A 153 -12.37 9.87 -18.54
N ASP A 154 -11.94 10.89 -19.31
CA ASP A 154 -10.59 11.47 -19.21
C ASP A 154 -10.25 11.99 -17.79
N ASN A 155 -11.29 12.27 -16.99
CA ASN A 155 -11.16 12.84 -15.67
C ASN A 155 -11.50 11.86 -14.54
N LEU A 156 -12.23 10.76 -14.80
CA LEU A 156 -12.72 9.84 -13.77
C LEU A 156 -12.12 8.45 -13.98
N CYS A 157 -11.36 7.98 -13.02
CA CYS A 157 -10.89 6.61 -12.91
C CYS A 157 -11.55 5.91 -11.72
N ILE A 158 -11.97 4.67 -11.93
CA ILE A 158 -12.49 3.76 -10.90
C ILE A 158 -11.54 2.58 -10.80
N GLY A 159 -11.27 2.14 -9.58
CA GLY A 159 -10.41 1.00 -9.33
C GLY A 159 -10.98 0.02 -8.31
N VAL A 160 -10.63 -1.24 -8.50
CA VAL A 160 -10.93 -2.36 -7.60
C VAL A 160 -9.67 -3.17 -7.38
N TYR A 161 -9.40 -3.50 -6.14
CA TYR A 161 -8.24 -4.29 -5.75
C TYR A 161 -8.63 -5.35 -4.73
N ILE A 162 -8.02 -6.52 -4.84
CA ILE A 162 -8.18 -7.59 -3.86
C ILE A 162 -6.82 -8.25 -3.56
N PHE A 163 -6.50 -8.36 -2.27
CA PHE A 163 -5.37 -9.12 -1.74
C PHE A 163 -5.86 -10.43 -1.13
N ASN A 164 -5.14 -11.51 -1.41
CA ASN A 164 -5.34 -12.84 -0.82
C ASN A 164 -6.76 -13.42 -1.01
N PRO A 165 -7.34 -13.41 -2.22
CA PRO A 165 -8.72 -13.88 -2.44
C PRO A 165 -8.92 -15.38 -2.14
N HIS A 166 -7.85 -16.18 -2.09
CA HIS A 166 -7.92 -17.62 -1.83
C HIS A 166 -7.72 -17.98 -0.34
N HIS A 167 -7.70 -16.97 0.57
CA HIS A 167 -7.58 -17.17 2.00
C HIS A 167 -6.34 -18.00 2.41
N ALA A 168 -5.17 -17.66 1.88
CA ALA A 168 -3.92 -18.32 2.22
C ALA A 168 -3.71 -18.37 3.75
N LYS A 169 -3.10 -19.47 4.20
CA LYS A 169 -2.84 -19.70 5.62
C LYS A 169 -1.35 -19.83 5.85
N LEU A 170 -0.87 -19.30 6.96
CA LEU A 170 0.43 -19.67 7.50
C LEU A 170 0.33 -21.06 8.13
N LYS A 171 1.18 -21.95 7.71
CA LYS A 171 1.31 -23.27 8.36
C LYS A 171 1.93 -23.06 9.75
N THR A 172 1.11 -22.97 10.76
CA THR A 172 1.47 -22.86 12.18
C THR A 172 0.65 -23.86 12.97
N LEU A 173 1.01 -24.09 14.26
CA LEU A 173 0.19 -24.87 15.20
C LEU A 173 -1.27 -24.34 15.29
N HIS A 174 -1.48 -23.05 15.03
CA HIS A 174 -2.79 -22.40 15.12
C HIS A 174 -3.38 -21.98 13.76
N ASN A 175 -2.77 -22.39 12.63
CA ASN A 175 -3.26 -22.08 11.27
C ASN A 175 -3.68 -20.60 11.10
N ILE A 176 -2.78 -19.67 11.41
CA ILE A 176 -3.06 -18.22 11.26
C ILE A 176 -3.43 -17.93 9.81
N ARG A 177 -4.58 -17.31 9.59
CA ARG A 177 -5.04 -16.90 8.26
C ARG A 177 -4.48 -15.54 7.91
N LEU A 178 -4.09 -15.38 6.64
CA LEU A 178 -3.80 -14.05 6.09
C LEU A 178 -5.11 -13.30 5.87
N PRO A 179 -5.20 -12.01 6.19
CA PRO A 179 -6.39 -11.23 5.91
C PRO A 179 -6.70 -11.21 4.40
N VAL A 180 -7.97 -11.09 4.08
CA VAL A 180 -8.44 -10.69 2.77
C VAL A 180 -8.69 -9.21 2.79
N VAL A 181 -8.08 -8.47 1.87
CA VAL A 181 -8.31 -7.04 1.73
C VAL A 181 -8.97 -6.76 0.40
N PHE A 182 -10.08 -6.05 0.44
CA PHE A 182 -10.78 -5.56 -0.73
C PHE A 182 -10.83 -4.04 -0.69
N ARG A 183 -10.47 -3.39 -1.82
CA ARG A 183 -10.52 -1.93 -1.96
C ARG A 183 -11.33 -1.56 -3.19
N PHE A 184 -12.14 -0.54 -3.02
CA PHE A 184 -12.84 0.13 -4.10
C PHE A 184 -12.56 1.62 -4.03
N GLY A 185 -12.08 2.22 -5.10
CA GLY A 185 -11.69 3.62 -5.12
C GLY A 185 -12.08 4.34 -6.40
N LEU A 186 -12.21 5.64 -6.27
CA LEU A 186 -12.40 6.56 -7.39
C LEU A 186 -11.38 7.70 -7.28
N SER A 187 -10.84 8.12 -8.41
CA SER A 187 -10.06 9.35 -8.54
C SER A 187 -10.67 10.26 -9.60
N TYR A 188 -10.82 11.54 -9.28
CA TYR A 188 -11.42 12.52 -10.17
C TYR A 188 -10.50 13.75 -10.33
N LYS A 189 -10.08 14.00 -11.55
CA LYS A 189 -9.34 15.22 -11.93
C LYS A 189 -10.33 16.39 -12.05
N VAL A 190 -10.48 17.16 -10.99
CA VAL A 190 -11.36 18.34 -10.96
C VAL A 190 -10.87 19.40 -11.95
N THR A 191 -9.56 19.60 -12.00
CA THR A 191 -8.85 20.40 -13.00
C THR A 191 -7.58 19.67 -13.44
N LYS A 192 -6.79 20.28 -14.33
CA LYS A 192 -5.48 19.72 -14.73
C LYS A 192 -4.48 19.63 -13.57
N ASP A 193 -4.66 20.46 -12.56
CA ASP A 193 -3.74 20.61 -11.44
C ASP A 193 -4.35 20.14 -10.10
N PHE A 194 -5.63 19.73 -10.08
CA PHE A 194 -6.32 19.33 -8.88
C PHE A 194 -7.00 17.96 -9.01
N LEU A 195 -6.56 17.02 -8.18
CA LEU A 195 -7.08 15.66 -8.07
C LEU A 195 -7.80 15.48 -6.73
N ALA A 196 -9.00 14.93 -6.75
CA ALA A 196 -9.74 14.47 -5.58
C ALA A 196 -9.93 12.95 -5.68
N CYS A 197 -9.80 12.25 -4.55
CA CYS A 197 -9.95 10.81 -4.53
C CYS A 197 -10.63 10.31 -3.25
N THR A 198 -11.30 9.17 -3.38
CA THR A 198 -11.94 8.47 -2.26
C THR A 198 -11.84 6.97 -2.44
N GLU A 199 -11.67 6.25 -1.34
CA GLU A 199 -11.51 4.79 -1.30
C GLU A 199 -12.23 4.21 -0.10
N ALA A 200 -12.82 3.02 -0.25
CA ALA A 200 -13.30 2.19 0.83
C ALA A 200 -12.46 0.90 0.86
N GLU A 201 -11.90 0.58 2.02
CA GLU A 201 -11.18 -0.67 2.26
C GLU A 201 -11.97 -1.55 3.22
N TYR A 202 -12.23 -2.77 2.82
CA TYR A 202 -12.67 -3.86 3.68
C TYR A 202 -11.48 -4.78 3.95
N ASN A 203 -11.21 -5.05 5.22
CA ASN A 203 -10.19 -5.99 5.67
C ASN A 203 -10.88 -7.01 6.60
N SER A 204 -10.66 -8.31 6.38
CA SER A 204 -11.32 -9.38 7.17
C SER A 204 -11.02 -9.31 8.67
N ASP A 205 -9.91 -8.68 9.05
CA ASP A 205 -9.42 -8.61 10.43
C ASP A 205 -9.62 -7.23 11.07
N LYS A 206 -10.10 -6.24 10.28
CA LYS A 206 -10.28 -4.84 10.70
C LYS A 206 -11.66 -4.32 10.34
N SER A 207 -12.05 -3.22 10.95
CA SER A 207 -13.25 -2.47 10.57
C SER A 207 -13.09 -1.85 9.17
N LEU A 208 -14.21 -1.54 8.54
CA LEU A 208 -14.24 -0.82 7.28
C LEU A 208 -13.55 0.54 7.43
N ASP A 209 -12.71 0.88 6.45
CA ASP A 209 -11.94 2.12 6.43
C ASP A 209 -12.31 2.94 5.19
N TYR A 210 -12.65 4.22 5.38
CA TYR A 210 -12.89 5.18 4.31
C TYR A 210 -11.73 6.17 4.25
N ARG A 211 -11.26 6.41 3.03
CA ARG A 211 -10.10 7.25 2.72
C ARG A 211 -10.48 8.36 1.77
N PHE A 212 -10.00 9.56 2.05
CA PHE A 212 -10.21 10.73 1.21
C PHE A 212 -8.88 11.45 1.03
N GLY A 213 -8.57 11.82 -0.19
CA GLY A 213 -7.34 12.48 -0.54
C GLY A 213 -7.53 13.61 -1.55
N LEU A 214 -6.70 14.64 -1.43
CA LEU A 214 -6.61 15.74 -2.35
C LEU A 214 -5.15 15.97 -2.72
N GLU A 215 -4.90 16.20 -4.01
CA GLU A 215 -3.58 16.55 -4.53
C GLU A 215 -3.70 17.80 -5.39
N TYR A 216 -2.84 18.79 -5.12
CA TYR A 216 -2.75 20.00 -5.89
C TYR A 216 -1.34 20.21 -6.43
N ASN A 217 -1.24 20.39 -7.75
CA ASN A 217 0.00 20.72 -8.44
C ASN A 217 0.12 22.24 -8.58
N THR A 218 1.02 22.86 -7.79
CA THR A 218 1.15 24.33 -7.75
C THR A 218 2.05 24.90 -8.84
N LEU A 219 3.14 24.19 -9.23
CA LEU A 219 4.21 24.71 -10.07
C LEU A 219 4.72 23.67 -11.10
N LYS A 220 3.83 22.85 -11.65
CA LYS A 220 4.12 21.72 -12.58
C LYS A 220 4.98 20.61 -11.98
N GLU A 221 5.92 20.95 -11.09
CA GLU A 221 6.89 20.04 -10.48
C GLU A 221 6.67 19.85 -8.99
N PHE A 222 5.88 20.73 -8.34
CA PHE A 222 5.64 20.73 -6.91
C PHE A 222 4.19 20.40 -6.57
N TYR A 223 4.02 19.41 -5.72
CA TYR A 223 2.73 18.87 -5.31
C TYR A 223 2.51 19.08 -3.82
N ILE A 224 1.30 19.49 -3.46
CA ILE A 224 0.81 19.53 -2.08
C ILE A 224 -0.31 18.54 -1.97
N ARG A 225 -0.31 17.74 -0.90
CA ARG A 225 -1.29 16.68 -0.68
C ARG A 225 -1.80 16.71 0.74
N VAL A 226 -3.08 16.42 0.87
CA VAL A 226 -3.74 16.23 2.18
C VAL A 226 -4.67 15.06 2.08
N GLY A 227 -4.89 14.38 3.19
CA GLY A 227 -5.80 13.26 3.24
C GLY A 227 -6.22 12.89 4.64
N VAL A 228 -7.27 12.10 4.70
CA VAL A 228 -7.78 11.54 5.95
C VAL A 228 -8.26 10.12 5.72
N HIS A 229 -8.18 9.28 6.75
CA HIS A 229 -8.86 8.00 6.78
C HIS A 229 -9.48 7.73 8.15
N THR A 230 -10.44 6.79 8.21
CA THR A 230 -11.33 6.66 9.35
C THR A 230 -10.91 5.61 10.37
N ASN A 231 -10.21 4.56 9.95
CA ASN A 231 -9.85 3.44 10.84
C ASN A 231 -8.36 3.05 10.75
N PRO A 232 -7.55 3.50 11.71
CA PRO A 232 -7.86 4.49 12.76
C PRO A 232 -8.02 5.90 12.19
N ALA A 233 -8.71 6.79 12.90
CA ALA A 233 -8.90 8.17 12.45
C ALA A 233 -7.54 8.89 12.34
N THR A 234 -7.10 9.16 11.12
CA THR A 234 -5.77 9.69 10.81
C THR A 234 -5.88 10.82 9.80
N ALA A 235 -5.17 11.90 10.04
CA ALA A 235 -4.96 12.98 9.09
C ALA A 235 -3.55 12.90 8.53
N SER A 236 -3.40 13.15 7.23
CA SER A 236 -2.13 13.08 6.51
C SER A 236 -1.88 14.34 5.72
N PHE A 237 -0.63 14.68 5.59
CA PHE A 237 -0.15 15.79 4.78
C PHE A 237 1.16 15.40 4.11
N GLY A 238 1.42 15.92 2.92
CA GLY A 238 2.70 15.69 2.26
C GLY A 238 2.97 16.63 1.11
N VAL A 239 4.23 16.62 0.70
CA VAL A 239 4.73 17.39 -0.45
C VAL A 239 5.50 16.47 -1.37
N GLY A 240 5.45 16.78 -2.66
CA GLY A 240 6.20 16.07 -3.69
C GLY A 240 6.91 17.03 -4.62
N TYR A 241 8.08 16.63 -5.07
CA TYR A 241 8.83 17.39 -6.06
C TYR A 241 9.35 16.47 -7.16
N THR A 242 9.07 16.83 -8.40
CA THR A 242 9.52 16.10 -9.59
C THR A 242 10.66 16.84 -10.24
N LEU A 243 11.88 16.30 -10.17
CA LEU A 243 13.08 16.86 -10.79
C LEU A 243 13.51 15.95 -11.95
N HIS A 244 13.23 16.33 -13.21
CA HIS A 244 13.58 15.58 -14.41
C HIS A 244 13.30 14.06 -14.29
N ARG A 245 14.29 13.29 -13.82
CA ARG A 245 14.24 11.82 -13.69
C ARG A 245 14.02 11.35 -12.25
N VAL A 246 13.90 12.25 -11.32
CA VAL A 246 13.78 11.92 -9.89
C VAL A 246 12.50 12.50 -9.35
N ILE A 247 11.73 11.69 -8.63
CA ILE A 247 10.56 12.14 -7.87
C ILE A 247 10.88 11.91 -6.40
N ILE A 248 10.70 12.95 -5.60
CA ILE A 248 10.90 12.94 -4.15
C ILE A 248 9.59 13.31 -3.50
N ASP A 249 9.07 12.46 -2.66
CA ASP A 249 7.88 12.73 -1.87
C ASP A 249 8.17 12.52 -0.39
N VAL A 250 7.61 13.39 0.44
CA VAL A 250 7.67 13.30 1.91
C VAL A 250 6.28 13.52 2.45
N SER A 251 5.90 12.73 3.45
CA SER A 251 4.60 12.82 4.10
C SER A 251 4.70 12.60 5.60
N ALA A 252 3.75 13.16 6.30
CA ALA A 252 3.49 12.89 7.71
C ALA A 252 2.03 12.53 7.88
N SER A 253 1.76 11.57 8.74
CA SER A 253 0.41 11.18 9.15
C SER A 253 0.30 11.25 10.67
N MET A 254 -0.83 11.70 11.16
CA MET A 254 -1.13 11.84 12.57
C MET A 254 -2.35 11.01 12.93
N ASP A 255 -2.09 9.94 13.64
CA ASP A 255 -3.12 9.07 14.19
C ASP A 255 -3.60 9.61 15.54
N GLN A 256 -4.91 9.51 15.79
CA GLN A 256 -5.54 10.05 16.99
C GLN A 256 -5.03 9.39 18.30
N HIS A 257 -4.60 8.12 18.23
CA HIS A 257 -4.25 7.33 19.41
C HIS A 257 -2.75 7.08 19.54
N THR A 258 -2.06 6.88 18.41
CA THR A 258 -0.69 6.38 18.40
C THR A 258 0.36 7.46 18.08
N GLY A 259 -0.06 8.59 17.51
CA GLY A 259 0.82 9.74 17.27
C GLY A 259 1.22 9.92 15.82
N VAL A 260 2.42 10.45 15.59
CA VAL A 260 2.90 10.88 14.27
C VAL A 260 3.80 9.84 13.64
N SER A 261 3.58 9.60 12.36
CA SER A 261 4.44 8.77 11.50
C SER A 261 4.96 9.59 10.33
N PHE A 262 6.19 9.31 9.89
CA PHE A 262 6.81 9.96 8.75
C PHE A 262 7.12 8.95 7.66
N GLN A 263 6.87 9.35 6.41
CA GLN A 263 7.24 8.55 5.25
C GLN A 263 7.98 9.41 4.22
N SER A 264 9.00 8.83 3.61
CA SER A 264 9.71 9.41 2.47
C SER A 264 9.76 8.41 1.32
N SER A 265 9.70 8.90 0.10
CA SER A 265 9.88 8.06 -1.08
C SER A 265 10.70 8.75 -2.16
N LEU A 266 11.45 7.94 -2.89
CA LEU A 266 12.34 8.35 -3.95
C LEU A 266 12.14 7.42 -5.14
N ILE A 267 11.89 8.00 -6.33
CA ILE A 267 11.68 7.27 -7.56
C ILE A 267 12.66 7.81 -8.62
N PHE A 268 13.39 6.89 -9.25
CA PHE A 268 14.30 7.19 -10.34
C PHE A 268 13.72 6.67 -11.66
N LYS A 269 13.46 7.57 -12.60
CA LYS A 269 13.09 7.26 -13.98
C LYS A 269 14.38 7.05 -14.78
N ILE A 270 14.65 5.81 -15.20
CA ILE A 270 15.93 5.44 -15.84
C ILE A 270 15.88 5.75 -17.33
N LYS A 271 14.90 5.22 -18.04
CA LYS A 271 14.74 5.35 -19.50
C LYS A 271 13.33 5.02 -19.94
N GLU A 272 12.85 5.70 -20.97
CA GLU A 272 11.71 5.23 -21.75
C GLU A 272 12.23 4.12 -22.67
N PRO A 273 11.68 2.89 -22.61
CA PRO A 273 12.03 1.86 -23.57
C PRO A 273 11.61 2.30 -24.97
N ASN A 274 12.38 1.94 -25.96
CA ASN A 274 12.00 2.12 -27.38
C ASN A 274 10.93 1.06 -27.70
N LEU A 275 9.68 1.36 -27.37
CA LEU A 275 8.51 0.50 -27.55
C LEU A 275 7.84 0.80 -28.90
#